data_e7f87c6f1e1c663c07a04ba0ce15581c
#
_entry.id   e7f87c6f1e1c663c07a04ba0ce15581c
#
_cell.length_a   1.000
_cell.length_b   1.000
_cell.length_c   1.000
_cell.angle_alpha   90.00
_cell.angle_beta   90.00
_cell.angle_gamma   90.00
#
_symmetry.space_group_name_H-M   'P 1'
#
loop_
_entity.id
_entity.type
_entity.pdbx_description
1 polymer ?
#
loop_
_entity_poly.entity_id
_entity_poly.type
_entity_poly.pdbx_seq_one_letter_code
_entity_poly.pdbx_strand_id
1 'polypeptide(L)'
;MAPPDEHQTVRQFRERAAGSVPVRLRNLGSTWLRTLYLEAGADEVGFVEVGRKELAEQKADIDILLPETKTLIGFVCRMNRDNVRPPARSVANLEFHHVTHEINDVARKIVSALEREGVRAVNGGGLPHGSGTLGDEAVAHLP
;
A
#
# COMPACT_ATOMS: atom_id res chain seq x y z
N MET A 1 -31.64 -21.26 3.69
CA MET A 1 -30.30 -20.60 3.55
C MET A 1 -30.26 -19.53 4.65
N ALA A 2 -29.32 -19.63 5.57
CA ALA A 2 -29.13 -18.61 6.61
C ALA A 2 -28.65 -17.29 5.96
N PRO A 3 -29.09 -16.12 6.44
CA PRO A 3 -28.61 -14.86 5.94
C PRO A 3 -27.10 -14.76 6.13
N PRO A 4 -26.38 -14.06 5.23
CA PRO A 4 -24.91 -13.97 5.25
C PRO A 4 -24.32 -13.50 6.58
N ASP A 5 -25.09 -12.73 7.35
CA ASP A 5 -24.68 -12.23 8.66
C ASP A 5 -24.62 -13.29 9.77
N GLU A 6 -25.26 -14.44 9.57
CA GLU A 6 -25.28 -15.55 10.53
C GLU A 6 -24.22 -16.62 10.23
N HIS A 7 -23.45 -16.46 9.16
CA HIS A 7 -22.42 -17.43 8.82
C HIS A 7 -21.33 -17.47 9.91
N GLN A 8 -20.94 -18.69 10.30
CA GLN A 8 -19.98 -18.91 11.39
C GLN A 8 -18.69 -18.11 11.22
N THR A 9 -18.20 -17.97 9.99
CA THR A 9 -16.99 -17.20 9.67
C THR A 9 -17.17 -15.72 9.95
N VAL A 10 -18.34 -15.16 9.65
CA VAL A 10 -18.66 -13.75 9.92
C VAL A 10 -18.75 -13.47 11.41
N ARG A 11 -19.36 -14.40 12.18
CA ARG A 11 -19.38 -14.29 13.65
C ARG A 11 -17.98 -14.34 14.24
N GLN A 12 -17.17 -15.29 13.84
CA GLN A 12 -15.76 -15.40 14.29
C GLN A 12 -14.94 -14.16 13.93
N PHE A 13 -15.16 -13.56 12.76
CA PHE A 13 -14.51 -12.33 12.37
C PHE A 13 -14.92 -11.16 13.28
N ARG A 14 -16.24 -11.01 13.54
CA ARG A 14 -16.76 -9.96 14.43
C ARG A 14 -16.26 -10.14 15.87
N GLU A 15 -16.22 -11.36 16.38
CA GLU A 15 -15.71 -11.68 17.72
C GLU A 15 -14.22 -11.34 17.84
N ARG A 16 -13.42 -11.66 16.81
CA ARG A 16 -12.00 -11.29 16.75
C ARG A 16 -11.82 -9.78 16.67
N ALA A 17 -12.64 -9.10 15.88
CA ALA A 17 -12.59 -7.63 15.76
C ALA A 17 -13.01 -6.94 17.07
N ALA A 18 -13.99 -7.48 17.79
CA ALA A 18 -14.44 -6.97 19.09
C ALA A 18 -13.41 -7.22 20.22
N GLY A 19 -12.63 -8.30 20.11
CA GLY A 19 -11.56 -8.64 21.05
C GLY A 19 -10.19 -8.09 20.66
N SER A 20 -10.08 -7.32 19.57
CA SER A 20 -8.82 -6.72 19.19
C SER A 20 -8.37 -5.71 20.25
N VAL A 21 -7.26 -6.00 20.90
CA VAL A 21 -6.56 -5.06 21.77
C VAL A 21 -6.42 -3.74 21.02
N PRO A 22 -6.76 -2.60 21.65
CA PRO A 22 -6.60 -1.32 20.99
C PRO A 22 -5.16 -1.21 20.51
N VAL A 23 -5.00 -1.09 19.20
CA VAL A 23 -3.69 -0.90 18.57
C VAL A 23 -3.06 0.29 19.26
N ARG A 24 -2.02 0.07 20.05
CA ARG A 24 -1.20 1.17 20.55
C ARG A 24 -0.66 1.87 19.32
N LEU A 25 -1.11 3.10 19.09
CA LEU A 25 -0.57 3.98 18.06
C LEU A 25 0.93 4.16 18.36
N ARG A 26 1.75 3.25 17.88
CA ARG A 26 3.19 3.45 17.87
C ARG A 26 3.46 4.49 16.80
N ASN A 27 4.01 5.60 17.23
CA ASN A 27 4.55 6.57 16.30
C ASN A 27 5.82 5.94 15.70
N LEU A 28 5.65 5.30 14.55
CA LEU A 28 6.75 4.70 13.82
C LEU A 28 7.57 5.86 13.21
N GLY A 29 8.82 5.95 13.62
CA GLY A 29 9.72 6.99 13.12
C GLY A 29 9.94 6.89 11.61
N SER A 30 9.99 8.02 10.93
CA SER A 30 10.24 8.09 9.48
C SER A 30 11.56 7.40 9.07
N THR A 31 12.57 7.44 9.90
CA THR A 31 13.86 6.77 9.68
C THR A 31 13.69 5.24 9.64
N TRP A 32 12.92 4.68 10.58
CA TRP A 32 12.65 3.24 10.62
C TRP A 32 11.88 2.80 9.36
N LEU A 33 10.85 3.55 9.00
CA LEU A 33 10.06 3.29 7.79
C LEU A 33 10.92 3.36 6.53
N ARG A 34 11.76 4.38 6.41
CA ARG A 34 12.68 4.52 5.27
C ARG A 34 13.60 3.31 5.15
N THR A 35 14.22 2.90 6.25
CA THR A 35 15.08 1.72 6.28
C THR A 35 14.32 0.46 5.85
N LEU A 36 13.11 0.26 6.37
CA LEU A 36 12.27 -0.87 6.02
C LEU A 36 11.97 -0.94 4.51
N TYR A 37 11.65 0.20 3.88
CA TYR A 37 11.38 0.26 2.45
C TYR A 37 12.61 -0.04 1.60
N LEU A 38 13.75 0.54 1.96
CA LEU A 38 15.01 0.30 1.26
C LEU A 38 15.47 -1.16 1.38
N GLU A 39 15.34 -1.76 2.57
CA GLU A 39 15.64 -3.18 2.79
C GLU A 39 14.66 -4.11 2.05
N ALA A 40 13.41 -3.70 1.86
CA ALA A 40 12.42 -4.45 1.10
C ALA A 40 12.66 -4.43 -0.41
N GLY A 41 13.50 -3.52 -0.91
CA GLY A 41 13.89 -3.41 -2.32
C GLY A 41 13.49 -2.12 -3.03
N ALA A 42 12.89 -1.15 -2.32
CA ALA A 42 12.65 0.17 -2.89
C ALA A 42 13.95 0.95 -3.06
N ASP A 43 14.05 1.75 -4.10
CA ASP A 43 15.20 2.65 -4.33
C ASP A 43 15.04 3.97 -3.59
N GLU A 44 13.82 4.44 -3.40
CA GLU A 44 13.50 5.67 -2.67
C GLU A 44 12.10 5.59 -2.08
N VAL A 45 11.84 6.35 -1.02
CA VAL A 45 10.54 6.42 -0.34
C VAL A 45 10.23 7.83 0.14
N GLY A 46 8.98 8.23 0.03
CA GLY A 46 8.46 9.49 0.53
C GLY A 46 7.19 9.30 1.34
N PHE A 47 6.93 10.23 2.25
CA PHE A 47 5.78 10.22 3.15
C PHE A 47 4.98 11.50 3.01
N VAL A 48 3.65 11.39 2.96
CA VAL A 48 2.74 12.53 2.85
C VAL A 48 1.59 12.37 3.84
N GLU A 49 1.32 13.40 4.63
CA GLU A 49 0.15 13.43 5.49
C GLU A 49 -1.13 13.66 4.68
N VAL A 50 -2.16 12.84 4.90
CA VAL A 50 -3.44 12.92 4.19
C VAL A 50 -4.20 14.23 4.50
N GLY A 51 -3.92 14.85 5.63
CA GLY A 51 -4.52 16.14 6.03
C GLY A 51 -4.05 17.35 5.24
N ARG A 52 -3.13 17.20 4.30
CA ARG A 52 -2.66 18.31 3.45
C ARG A 52 -3.75 18.79 2.49
N LYS A 53 -3.78 20.09 2.24
CA LYS A 53 -4.76 20.72 1.35
C LYS A 53 -4.70 20.19 -0.08
N GLU A 54 -3.51 19.84 -0.54
CA GLU A 54 -3.25 19.31 -1.87
C GLU A 54 -3.89 17.94 -2.10
N LEU A 55 -4.21 17.21 -1.02
CA LEU A 55 -4.85 15.89 -1.07
C LEU A 55 -6.36 15.94 -0.77
N ALA A 56 -6.93 17.12 -0.58
CA ALA A 56 -8.33 17.28 -0.19
C ALA A 56 -9.31 16.60 -1.16
N GLU A 57 -9.05 16.66 -2.46
CA GLU A 57 -9.88 16.04 -3.50
C GLU A 57 -9.76 14.50 -3.50
N GLN A 58 -8.62 13.96 -3.08
CA GLN A 58 -8.33 12.53 -3.08
C GLN A 58 -8.73 11.85 -1.77
N LYS A 59 -9.05 12.63 -0.75
CA LYS A 59 -9.34 12.11 0.59
C LYS A 59 -10.49 11.11 0.60
N ALA A 60 -11.53 11.33 -0.17
CA ALA A 60 -12.68 10.43 -0.25
C ALA A 60 -12.28 9.05 -0.80
N ASP A 61 -11.47 9.00 -1.85
CA ASP A 61 -10.97 7.76 -2.44
C ASP A 61 -10.03 7.01 -1.48
N ILE A 62 -9.19 7.75 -0.77
CA ILE A 62 -8.30 7.20 0.26
C ILE A 62 -9.12 6.56 1.39
N ASP A 63 -10.16 7.23 1.87
CA ASP A 63 -11.03 6.75 2.95
C ASP A 63 -11.85 5.51 2.53
N ILE A 64 -12.14 5.33 1.24
CA ILE A 64 -12.76 4.11 0.71
C ILE A 64 -11.82 2.92 0.85
N LEU A 65 -10.54 3.11 0.57
CA LEU A 65 -9.54 2.05 0.66
C LEU A 65 -9.22 1.65 2.09
N LEU A 66 -8.94 2.63 2.91
CA LEU A 66 -8.61 2.46 4.31
C LEU A 66 -9.14 3.66 5.11
N PRO A 67 -10.29 3.53 5.78
CA PRO A 67 -10.83 4.59 6.61
C PRO A 67 -9.83 5.06 7.67
N GLU A 68 -9.83 6.35 7.95
CA GLU A 68 -8.96 6.98 8.96
C GLU A 68 -7.46 6.96 8.60
N THR A 69 -7.13 6.83 7.33
CA THR A 69 -5.75 6.92 6.86
C THR A 69 -5.14 8.27 7.20
N LYS A 70 -3.97 8.28 7.80
CA LYS A 70 -3.23 9.48 8.17
C LYS A 70 -2.06 9.79 7.26
N THR A 71 -1.43 8.76 6.73
CA THR A 71 -0.21 8.89 5.94
C THR A 71 -0.30 8.08 4.66
N LEU A 72 0.09 8.70 3.56
CA LEU A 72 0.39 8.03 2.31
C LEU A 72 1.90 7.79 2.22
N ILE A 73 2.28 6.62 1.75
CA ILE A 73 3.68 6.30 1.50
C ILE A 73 3.83 5.97 0.02
N GLY A 74 4.61 6.81 -0.67
CA GLY A 74 5.03 6.56 -2.03
C GLY A 74 6.46 6.03 -2.06
N PHE A 75 6.73 5.06 -2.91
CA PHE A 75 8.07 4.54 -3.12
C PHE A 75 8.34 4.26 -4.59
N VAL A 76 9.60 4.17 -4.93
CA VAL A 76 10.09 3.98 -6.31
C VAL A 76 10.94 2.73 -6.38
N CYS A 77 10.69 1.91 -7.40
CA CYS A 77 11.59 0.86 -7.85
C CYS A 77 12.08 1.21 -9.25
N ARG A 78 13.39 1.28 -9.41
CA ARG A 78 14.01 1.69 -10.65
C ARG A 78 14.04 0.56 -11.67
N MET A 79 13.68 0.87 -12.91
CA MET A 79 13.83 -0.06 -14.02
C MET A 79 15.30 -0.19 -14.45
N ASN A 80 15.66 -1.33 -15.00
CA ASN A 80 16.96 -1.57 -15.60
C ASN A 80 17.11 -0.72 -16.89
N ARG A 81 18.05 0.19 -16.86
CA ARG A 81 18.23 1.21 -17.88
C ARG A 81 18.41 0.63 -19.29
N ASP A 82 19.20 -0.40 -19.41
CA ASP A 82 19.52 -0.99 -20.71
C ASP A 82 18.38 -1.87 -21.25
N ASN A 83 17.49 -2.36 -20.38
CA ASN A 83 16.27 -3.08 -20.77
C ASN A 83 15.17 -2.14 -21.29
N VAL A 84 15.18 -0.87 -20.90
CA VAL A 84 14.18 0.12 -21.35
C VAL A 84 14.59 0.80 -22.67
N ARG A 85 15.90 0.87 -22.96
CA ARG A 85 16.45 1.61 -24.10
C ARG A 85 16.54 0.88 -25.44
N PRO A 86 16.54 -0.46 -25.52
CA PRO A 86 16.74 -1.12 -26.80
C PRO A 86 15.56 -0.88 -27.75
N PRO A 87 15.79 -0.90 -29.05
CA PRO A 87 14.72 -0.76 -30.04
C PRO A 87 13.71 -1.92 -30.01
N ALA A 88 14.06 -3.03 -29.34
CA ALA A 88 13.18 -4.18 -29.16
C ALA A 88 12.13 -3.92 -28.07
N ARG A 89 10.91 -3.59 -28.47
CA ARG A 89 9.77 -3.34 -27.57
C ARG A 89 9.48 -4.49 -26.61
N SER A 90 9.71 -5.72 -27.03
CA SER A 90 9.49 -6.92 -26.20
C SER A 90 10.38 -6.92 -24.94
N VAL A 91 11.62 -6.46 -25.04
CA VAL A 91 12.53 -6.38 -23.89
C VAL A 91 12.07 -5.28 -22.91
N ALA A 92 11.71 -4.10 -23.42
CA ALA A 92 11.19 -3.02 -22.59
C ALA A 92 9.88 -3.42 -21.90
N ASN A 93 8.97 -4.07 -22.62
CA ASN A 93 7.71 -4.53 -22.07
C ASN A 93 7.93 -5.58 -20.95
N LEU A 94 8.88 -6.48 -21.13
CA LEU A 94 9.24 -7.46 -20.10
C LEU A 94 9.78 -6.78 -18.84
N GLU A 95 10.59 -5.74 -18.99
CA GLU A 95 11.09 -4.94 -17.87
C GLU A 95 9.95 -4.26 -17.09
N PHE A 96 8.96 -3.67 -17.78
CA PHE A 96 7.77 -3.11 -17.15
C PHE A 96 7.02 -4.15 -16.31
N HIS A 97 6.85 -5.35 -16.84
CA HIS A 97 6.19 -6.42 -16.08
C HIS A 97 7.00 -6.84 -14.85
N HIS A 98 8.31 -6.97 -14.98
CA HIS A 98 9.18 -7.34 -13.85
C HIS A 98 9.14 -6.28 -12.75
N VAL A 99 9.27 -5.01 -13.09
CA VAL A 99 9.21 -3.91 -12.11
C VAL A 99 7.83 -3.84 -11.44
N THR A 100 6.74 -4.06 -12.17
CA THR A 100 5.40 -4.12 -11.58
C THR A 100 5.30 -5.24 -10.54
N HIS A 101 5.84 -6.41 -10.80
CA HIS A 101 5.90 -7.49 -9.82
C HIS A 101 6.75 -7.12 -8.61
N GLU A 102 7.92 -6.51 -8.83
CA GLU A 102 8.81 -6.06 -7.76
C GLU A 102 8.13 -5.03 -6.84
N ILE A 103 7.46 -4.03 -7.41
CA ILE A 103 6.69 -3.03 -6.68
C ILE A 103 5.63 -3.70 -5.79
N ASN A 104 4.87 -4.64 -6.33
CA ASN A 104 3.86 -5.36 -5.57
C ASN A 104 4.48 -6.21 -4.45
N ASP A 105 5.61 -6.85 -4.69
CA ASP A 105 6.32 -7.64 -3.69
C ASP A 105 6.86 -6.76 -2.56
N VAL A 106 7.44 -5.61 -2.88
CA VAL A 106 7.89 -4.62 -1.90
C VAL A 106 6.71 -4.14 -1.06
N ALA A 107 5.62 -3.69 -1.70
CA ALA A 107 4.43 -3.22 -1.01
C ALA A 107 3.85 -4.28 -0.07
N ARG A 108 3.76 -5.53 -0.49
CA ARG A 108 3.28 -6.63 0.32
C ARG A 108 4.16 -6.89 1.54
N LYS A 109 5.48 -6.88 1.38
CA LYS A 109 6.44 -7.03 2.50
C LYS A 109 6.27 -5.92 3.54
N ILE A 110 6.09 -4.69 3.07
CA ILE A 110 5.89 -3.52 3.93
C ILE A 110 4.57 -3.62 4.70
N VAL A 111 3.47 -3.91 4.04
CA VAL A 111 2.17 -4.10 4.70
C VAL A 111 2.27 -5.18 5.78
N SER A 112 2.88 -6.32 5.46
CA SER A 112 3.07 -7.40 6.44
C SER A 112 3.95 -6.98 7.63
N ALA A 113 4.98 -6.18 7.41
CA ALA A 113 5.83 -5.66 8.48
C ALA A 113 5.09 -4.66 9.37
N LEU A 114 4.31 -3.77 8.78
CA LEU A 114 3.48 -2.80 9.51
C LEU A 114 2.40 -3.48 10.34
N GLU A 115 1.74 -4.49 9.80
CA GLU A 115 0.74 -5.28 10.54
C GLU A 115 1.34 -5.98 11.77
N ARG A 116 2.58 -6.48 11.68
CA ARG A 116 3.30 -7.06 12.84
C ARG A 116 3.56 -6.02 13.93
N GLU A 117 3.72 -4.76 13.56
CA GLU A 117 3.86 -3.64 14.51
C GLU A 117 2.49 -3.14 15.02
N GLY A 118 1.39 -3.77 14.62
CA GLY A 118 0.03 -3.40 15.00
C GLY A 118 -0.52 -2.19 14.25
N VAL A 119 0.07 -1.85 13.11
CA VAL A 119 -0.35 -0.74 12.25
C VAL A 119 -1.20 -1.24 11.11
N ARG A 120 -2.33 -0.60 10.86
CA ARG A 120 -3.18 -0.89 9.70
C ARG A 120 -2.55 -0.28 8.46
N ALA A 121 -2.37 -1.08 7.44
CA ALA A 121 -1.85 -0.64 6.16
C ALA A 121 -2.51 -1.40 5.01
N VAL A 122 -2.59 -0.79 3.85
CA VAL A 122 -3.10 -1.42 2.63
C VAL A 122 -2.22 -1.02 1.45
N ASN A 123 -1.98 -1.95 0.56
CA ASN A 123 -1.39 -1.66 -0.74
C ASN A 123 -2.49 -1.23 -1.71
N GLY A 124 -2.49 0.03 -2.12
CA GLY A 124 -3.44 0.59 -3.09
C GLY A 124 -3.16 0.23 -4.55
N GLY A 125 -2.04 -0.44 -4.83
CA GLY A 125 -1.69 -0.88 -6.17
C GLY A 125 -2.68 -1.93 -6.70
N GLY A 126 -3.29 -1.66 -7.84
CA GLY A 126 -4.25 -2.58 -8.46
C GLY A 126 -5.70 -2.20 -8.31
N LEU A 127 -6.01 -0.97 -7.92
CA LEU A 127 -7.37 -0.46 -8.08
C LEU A 127 -7.77 -0.51 -9.56
N PRO A 128 -8.99 -0.98 -9.86
CA PRO A 128 -9.47 -0.95 -11.23
C PRO A 128 -9.42 0.49 -11.76
N HIS A 129 -8.79 0.67 -12.92
CA HIS A 129 -8.76 1.92 -13.65
C HIS A 129 -10.19 2.42 -13.89
N GLY A 130 -10.70 3.25 -13.02
CA GLY A 130 -12.05 3.77 -13.12
C GLY A 130 -12.27 5.05 -12.33
N SER A 131 -11.49 5.30 -11.31
CA SER A 131 -11.44 6.57 -10.59
C SER A 131 -10.12 7.28 -10.94
N GLY A 132 -10.09 8.00 -12.02
CA GLY A 132 -8.94 8.48 -12.75
C GLY A 132 -8.03 9.49 -12.05
N THR A 133 -7.50 9.23 -10.85
CA THR A 133 -6.62 10.20 -10.18
C THR A 133 -5.51 9.64 -9.32
N LEU A 134 -5.47 8.36 -9.03
CA LEU A 134 -4.28 7.76 -8.42
C LEU A 134 -3.51 7.07 -9.55
N GLY A 135 -2.48 7.74 -10.05
CA GLY A 135 -1.56 7.18 -11.03
C GLY A 135 -0.92 5.88 -10.51
N ASP A 136 -0.26 5.15 -11.40
CA ASP A 136 0.36 3.81 -11.21
C ASP A 136 1.38 3.70 -10.05
N GLU A 137 1.26 4.55 -9.04
CA GLU A 137 2.10 4.53 -7.86
C GLU A 137 1.48 3.61 -6.81
N ALA A 138 2.21 2.57 -6.47
CA ALA A 138 1.86 1.74 -5.32
C ALA A 138 1.95 2.60 -4.05
N VAL A 139 0.80 2.89 -3.47
CA VAL A 139 0.70 3.70 -2.27
C VAL A 139 0.36 2.79 -1.09
N ALA A 140 1.24 2.74 -0.11
CA ALA A 140 0.95 2.12 1.16
C ALA A 140 0.40 3.18 2.12
N HIS A 141 -0.70 2.87 2.78
CA HIS A 141 -1.36 3.78 3.70
C HIS A 141 -1.05 3.37 5.14
N LEU A 142 -0.63 4.33 5.94
CA LEU A 142 -0.47 4.17 7.38
C LEU A 142 -1.62 4.88 8.10
N PRO A 143 -2.21 4.25 9.12
CA PRO A 143 -3.19 4.88 9.97
C PRO A 143 -2.62 6.01 10.83
#